data_72e6077dd81bd850aff3b031191eb344
#
_entry.id   72e6077dd81bd850aff3b031191eb344
#
_cell.length_a   1.000
_cell.length_b   1.000
_cell.length_c   1.000
_cell.angle_alpha   90.00
_cell.angle_beta   90.00
_cell.angle_gamma   90.00
#
_symmetry.space_group_name_H-M   'P 1'
#
loop_
_entity.id
_entity.type
_entity.pdbx_description
1 polymer ?
#
loop_
_entity_poly.entity_id
_entity_poly.type
_entity_poly.pdbx_seq_one_letter_code
_entity_poly.pdbx_strand_id
1 'polypeptide(L)'
;MEDKLRKILSGAREYVLKSGIKKLNLVNLGNHLEMAEKELLEIFTDEADLVKKMLEYERDSFKSIFDENNFEDTNAIEILMIVSQTMSSRFFELTPSVTFDLKALYPDIYHHHVDQRVEFIFMKMKINIEKGIRQGIYREDLSVELIARLYISRLIDLHNSAFFPPEKFSFKLLYDVMIDNFIRGIANDEGLKHYKKFRKSYKMC
;
A
#
# COMPACT_ATOMS: atom_id res chain seq x y z
N MET A 1 -24.73 2.75 8.64
CA MET A 1 -23.71 3.53 9.41
C MET A 1 -22.32 3.31 8.81
N GLU A 2 -21.92 2.09 8.52
CA GLU A 2 -20.62 1.75 7.95
C GLU A 2 -20.36 2.38 6.56
N ASP A 3 -21.34 2.38 5.66
CA ASP A 3 -21.21 2.99 4.33
C ASP A 3 -21.06 4.52 4.37
N LYS A 4 -21.72 5.19 5.32
CA LYS A 4 -21.56 6.64 5.53
C LYS A 4 -20.13 6.94 5.99
N LEU A 5 -19.62 6.20 6.95
CA LEU A 5 -18.24 6.36 7.46
C LEU A 5 -17.21 6.11 6.34
N ARG A 6 -17.37 5.05 5.56
CA ARG A 6 -16.48 4.77 4.42
C ARG A 6 -16.44 5.91 3.40
N LYS A 7 -17.59 6.49 3.05
CA LYS A 7 -17.66 7.65 2.14
C LYS A 7 -16.93 8.85 2.71
N ILE A 8 -17.10 9.14 4.01
CA ILE A 8 -16.43 10.26 4.66
C ILE A 8 -14.91 10.03 4.68
N LEU A 9 -14.44 8.84 5.03
CA LEU A 9 -13.01 8.53 5.09
C LEU A 9 -12.36 8.52 3.69
N SER A 10 -13.07 8.05 2.67
CA SER A 10 -12.64 8.15 1.27
C SER A 10 -12.50 9.61 0.84
N GLY A 11 -13.49 10.45 1.15
CA GLY A 11 -13.45 11.89 0.84
C GLY A 11 -12.36 12.64 1.63
N ALA A 12 -12.12 12.25 2.88
CA ALA A 12 -11.01 12.80 3.67
C ALA A 12 -9.66 12.48 3.01
N ARG A 13 -9.47 11.24 2.53
CA ARG A 13 -8.30 10.84 1.78
C ARG A 13 -8.14 11.67 0.50
N GLU A 14 -9.18 11.81 -0.31
CA GLU A 14 -9.16 12.64 -1.52
C GLU A 14 -8.81 14.09 -1.22
N TYR A 15 -9.38 14.65 -0.14
CA TYR A 15 -9.06 16.01 0.30
C TYR A 15 -7.57 16.14 0.67
N VAL A 16 -7.01 15.19 1.41
CA VAL A 16 -5.59 15.19 1.79
C VAL A 16 -4.69 15.11 0.57
N LEU A 17 -5.01 14.27 -0.41
CA LEU A 17 -4.24 14.13 -1.64
C LEU A 17 -4.22 15.43 -2.46
N LYS A 18 -5.33 16.14 -2.48
CA LYS A 18 -5.48 17.39 -3.23
C LYS A 18 -4.91 18.61 -2.50
N SER A 19 -5.12 18.68 -1.18
CA SER A 19 -4.90 19.90 -0.40
C SER A 19 -3.78 19.80 0.62
N GLY A 20 -3.29 18.57 0.89
CA GLY A 20 -2.32 18.27 1.94
C GLY A 20 -2.95 18.07 3.32
N ILE A 21 -2.27 17.28 4.17
CA ILE A 21 -2.78 16.93 5.51
C ILE A 21 -2.85 18.15 6.45
N LYS A 22 -1.99 19.17 6.28
CA LYS A 22 -2.02 20.40 7.08
C LYS A 22 -3.34 21.16 6.99
N LYS A 23 -4.07 20.98 5.90
CA LYS A 23 -5.37 21.65 5.69
C LYS A 23 -6.55 20.79 6.13
N LEU A 24 -6.31 19.54 6.52
CA LEU A 24 -7.34 18.64 7.01
C LEU A 24 -7.78 19.07 8.41
N ASN A 25 -9.01 19.49 8.53
CA ASN A 25 -9.75 19.67 9.77
C ASN A 25 -11.24 19.41 9.50
N LEU A 26 -12.05 19.32 10.55
CA LEU A 26 -13.46 18.95 10.42
C LEU A 26 -14.26 19.99 9.61
N VAL A 27 -13.95 21.28 9.74
CA VAL A 27 -14.61 22.36 8.97
C VAL A 27 -14.32 22.23 7.49
N ASN A 28 -13.04 22.10 7.12
CA ASN A 28 -12.63 21.99 5.72
C ASN A 28 -13.13 20.69 5.08
N LEU A 29 -13.12 19.61 5.83
CA LEU A 29 -13.68 18.33 5.37
C LEU A 29 -15.20 18.44 5.18
N GLY A 30 -15.91 19.07 6.11
CA GLY A 30 -17.36 19.32 5.99
C GLY A 30 -17.70 20.11 4.74
N ASN A 31 -16.95 21.19 4.47
CA ASN A 31 -17.10 21.97 3.24
C ASN A 31 -16.83 21.14 1.97
N HIS A 32 -15.83 20.27 2.00
CA HIS A 32 -15.49 19.39 0.86
C HIS A 32 -16.57 18.33 0.59
N LEU A 33 -17.20 17.81 1.64
CA LEU A 33 -18.20 16.75 1.56
C LEU A 33 -19.66 17.29 1.54
N GLU A 34 -19.84 18.61 1.58
CA GLU A 34 -21.16 19.26 1.73
C GLU A 34 -21.91 18.76 2.98
N MET A 35 -21.18 18.57 4.08
CA MET A 35 -21.68 18.10 5.38
C MET A 35 -21.51 19.16 6.45
N ALA A 36 -22.44 19.23 7.40
CA ALA A 36 -22.28 20.10 8.55
C ALA A 36 -21.18 19.58 9.48
N GLU A 37 -20.36 20.47 10.04
CA GLU A 37 -19.30 20.12 11.01
C GLU A 37 -19.87 19.31 12.18
N LYS A 38 -21.06 19.66 12.65
CA LYS A 38 -21.74 18.91 13.73
C LYS A 38 -21.95 17.43 13.40
N GLU A 39 -22.24 17.09 12.15
CA GLU A 39 -22.39 15.69 11.74
C GLU A 39 -21.05 14.93 11.78
N LEU A 40 -19.94 15.62 11.51
CA LEU A 40 -18.61 15.05 11.60
C LEU A 40 -18.19 14.88 13.07
N LEU A 41 -18.54 15.81 13.96
CA LEU A 41 -18.30 15.72 15.40
C LEU A 41 -19.09 14.61 16.10
N GLU A 42 -20.17 14.10 15.48
CA GLU A 42 -20.85 12.90 15.96
C GLU A 42 -20.04 11.60 15.67
N ILE A 43 -19.10 11.67 14.73
CA ILE A 43 -18.30 10.53 14.25
C ILE A 43 -16.85 10.59 14.75
N PHE A 44 -16.28 11.80 14.79
CA PHE A 44 -14.89 12.05 15.15
C PHE A 44 -14.81 12.94 16.39
N THR A 45 -13.98 12.56 17.33
CA THR A 45 -13.77 13.36 18.54
C THR A 45 -12.96 14.64 18.28
N ASP A 46 -12.02 14.56 17.35
CA ASP A 46 -11.12 15.64 16.93
C ASP A 46 -10.44 15.29 15.59
N GLU A 47 -9.54 16.17 15.13
CA GLU A 47 -8.76 15.96 13.92
C GLU A 47 -7.80 14.76 14.00
N ALA A 48 -7.26 14.48 15.18
CA ALA A 48 -6.36 13.34 15.37
C ALA A 48 -7.11 12.02 15.21
N ASP A 49 -8.33 11.92 15.73
CA ASP A 49 -9.23 10.77 15.55
C ASP A 49 -9.64 10.60 14.08
N LEU A 50 -9.94 11.70 13.38
CA LEU A 50 -10.20 11.68 11.93
C LEU A 50 -8.99 11.12 11.16
N VAL A 51 -7.79 11.61 11.42
CA VAL A 51 -6.55 11.13 10.78
C VAL A 51 -6.30 9.67 11.10
N LYS A 52 -6.46 9.26 12.35
CA LYS A 52 -6.31 7.88 12.77
C LYS A 52 -7.26 6.95 12.01
N LYS A 53 -8.56 7.27 11.99
CA LYS A 53 -9.58 6.47 11.30
C LYS A 53 -9.37 6.46 9.78
N MET A 54 -8.90 7.57 9.18
CA MET A 54 -8.55 7.61 7.77
C MET A 54 -7.41 6.65 7.42
N LEU A 55 -6.37 6.59 8.25
CA LEU A 55 -5.25 5.65 8.06
C LEU A 55 -5.65 4.19 8.35
N GLU A 56 -6.56 3.96 9.29
CA GLU A 56 -7.16 2.64 9.52
C GLU A 56 -7.94 2.17 8.29
N TYR A 57 -8.78 3.03 7.74
CA TYR A 57 -9.51 2.77 6.50
C TYR A 57 -8.58 2.44 5.33
N GLU A 58 -7.46 3.17 5.19
CA GLU A 58 -6.46 2.87 4.17
C GLU A 58 -5.86 1.48 4.36
N ARG A 59 -5.50 1.09 5.60
CA ARG A 59 -4.99 -0.26 5.89
C ARG A 59 -6.00 -1.36 5.62
N ASP A 60 -7.26 -1.13 5.97
CA ASP A 60 -8.33 -2.11 5.74
C ASP A 60 -8.63 -2.25 4.24
N SER A 61 -8.59 -1.14 3.49
CA SER A 61 -8.68 -1.17 2.02
C SER A 61 -7.51 -1.94 1.38
N PHE A 62 -6.33 -1.95 2.02
CA PHE A 62 -5.21 -2.77 1.59
C PHE A 62 -5.41 -4.26 1.92
N LYS A 63 -5.93 -4.57 3.11
CA LYS A 63 -6.26 -5.94 3.51
C LYS A 63 -7.34 -6.54 2.62
N SER A 64 -8.35 -5.75 2.22
CA SER A 64 -9.46 -6.21 1.39
C SER A 64 -9.01 -6.78 0.03
N ILE A 65 -7.82 -6.41 -0.48
CA ILE A 65 -7.26 -7.02 -1.69
C ILE A 65 -7.15 -8.54 -1.54
N PHE A 66 -6.80 -9.02 -0.35
CA PHE A 66 -6.64 -10.44 -0.06
C PHE A 66 -7.97 -11.13 0.22
N ASP A 67 -8.97 -10.41 0.67
CA ASP A 67 -10.32 -10.91 0.95
C ASP A 67 -11.17 -10.97 -0.32
N GLU A 68 -11.00 -9.99 -1.22
CA GLU A 68 -11.69 -9.90 -2.51
C GLU A 68 -11.20 -10.94 -3.53
N ASN A 69 -9.98 -11.45 -3.36
CA ASN A 69 -9.37 -12.42 -4.26
C ASN A 69 -9.15 -13.75 -3.53
N ASN A 70 -9.75 -14.82 -4.05
CA ASN A 70 -9.40 -16.16 -3.59
C ASN A 70 -8.05 -16.58 -4.15
N PHE A 71 -7.01 -16.47 -3.33
CA PHE A 71 -5.64 -16.83 -3.71
C PHE A 71 -5.25 -18.28 -3.39
N GLU A 72 -6.19 -19.13 -2.98
CA GLU A 72 -5.87 -20.49 -2.54
C GLU A 72 -5.18 -21.30 -3.65
N ASP A 73 -5.77 -21.34 -4.84
CA ASP A 73 -5.25 -22.06 -6.01
C ASP A 73 -4.37 -21.19 -6.93
N THR A 74 -4.16 -19.92 -6.56
CA THR A 74 -3.40 -18.98 -7.39
C THR A 74 -1.89 -19.19 -7.23
N ASN A 75 -1.16 -19.12 -8.34
CA ASN A 75 0.29 -19.18 -8.36
C ASN A 75 0.92 -17.99 -7.57
N ALA A 76 1.98 -18.25 -6.80
CA ALA A 76 2.60 -17.23 -5.95
C ALA A 76 3.09 -15.99 -6.73
N ILE A 77 3.59 -16.16 -7.96
CA ILE A 77 3.98 -15.03 -8.83
C ILE A 77 2.75 -14.22 -9.27
N GLU A 78 1.66 -14.89 -9.63
CA GLU A 78 0.41 -14.23 -10.02
C GLU A 78 -0.16 -13.43 -8.85
N ILE A 79 -0.12 -13.95 -7.62
CA ILE A 79 -0.54 -13.23 -6.42
C ILE A 79 0.26 -11.92 -6.28
N LEU A 80 1.60 -11.99 -6.39
CA LEU A 80 2.44 -10.79 -6.32
C LEU A 80 2.07 -9.77 -7.39
N MET A 81 1.83 -10.22 -8.61
CA MET A 81 1.48 -9.34 -9.72
C MET A 81 0.09 -8.71 -9.56
N ILE A 82 -0.91 -9.48 -9.16
CA ILE A 82 -2.27 -8.98 -8.92
C ILE A 82 -2.26 -7.96 -7.78
N VAL A 83 -1.65 -8.30 -6.66
CA VAL A 83 -1.53 -7.40 -5.50
C VAL A 83 -0.76 -6.14 -5.90
N SER A 84 0.37 -6.28 -6.60
CA SER A 84 1.18 -5.17 -7.08
C SER A 84 0.38 -4.22 -7.97
N GLN A 85 -0.37 -4.75 -8.94
CA GLN A 85 -1.18 -3.95 -9.84
C GLN A 85 -2.32 -3.23 -9.11
N THR A 86 -3.00 -3.92 -8.19
CA THR A 86 -4.06 -3.33 -7.38
C THR A 86 -3.52 -2.23 -6.47
N MET A 87 -2.36 -2.46 -5.86
CA MET A 87 -1.64 -1.45 -5.09
C MET A 87 -1.32 -0.23 -5.93
N SER A 88 -0.71 -0.48 -7.08
CA SER A 88 -0.35 0.53 -8.05
C SER A 88 -1.55 1.38 -8.50
N SER A 89 -2.73 0.82 -8.68
CA SER A 89 -3.92 1.53 -9.12
C SER A 89 -4.71 2.23 -8.01
N ARG A 90 -4.74 1.66 -6.79
CA ARG A 90 -5.57 2.18 -5.69
C ARG A 90 -4.82 3.11 -4.71
N PHE A 91 -3.50 2.95 -4.55
CA PHE A 91 -2.73 3.57 -3.45
C PHE A 91 -1.61 4.51 -3.90
N PHE A 92 -1.68 4.98 -5.15
CA PHE A 92 -0.61 5.68 -5.88
C PHE A 92 -0.23 7.03 -5.34
N GLU A 93 -1.04 7.63 -4.50
CA GLU A 93 -1.11 9.09 -4.46
C GLU A 93 -0.67 9.74 -3.14
N LEU A 94 -0.21 8.98 -2.14
CA LEU A 94 0.43 9.63 -0.98
C LEU A 94 1.76 10.23 -1.42
N THR A 95 1.74 11.52 -1.70
CA THR A 95 2.95 12.26 -2.06
C THR A 95 3.93 12.25 -0.88
N PRO A 96 5.24 12.29 -1.14
CA PRO A 96 6.25 12.40 -0.08
C PRO A 96 5.98 13.53 0.91
N SER A 97 5.36 14.63 0.46
CA SER A 97 4.97 15.77 1.30
C SER A 97 3.89 15.41 2.32
N VAL A 98 2.88 14.63 1.93
CA VAL A 98 1.82 14.19 2.87
C VAL A 98 2.41 13.29 3.95
N THR A 99 3.30 12.37 3.58
CA THR A 99 3.98 11.48 4.53
C THR A 99 4.85 12.26 5.51
N PHE A 100 5.62 13.24 5.00
CA PHE A 100 6.45 14.11 5.83
C PHE A 100 5.62 14.91 6.84
N ASP A 101 4.54 15.54 6.37
CA ASP A 101 3.66 16.37 7.20
C ASP A 101 2.88 15.51 8.21
N LEU A 102 2.43 14.31 7.81
CA LEU A 102 1.77 13.37 8.71
C LEU A 102 2.68 12.96 9.86
N LYS A 103 3.94 12.63 9.57
CA LYS A 103 4.95 12.29 10.57
C LYS A 103 5.25 13.46 11.52
N ALA A 104 5.23 14.69 11.00
CA ALA A 104 5.51 15.88 11.79
C ALA A 104 4.34 16.29 12.71
N LEU A 105 3.10 16.18 12.22
CA LEU A 105 1.90 16.62 12.93
C LEU A 105 1.32 15.56 13.86
N TYR A 106 1.41 14.28 13.47
CA TYR A 106 0.79 13.15 14.17
C TYR A 106 1.79 11.98 14.31
N PRO A 107 2.93 12.16 14.99
CA PRO A 107 4.03 11.19 15.01
C PRO A 107 3.59 9.81 15.54
N ASP A 108 2.82 9.75 16.62
CA ASP A 108 2.40 8.48 17.23
C ASP A 108 1.41 7.73 16.32
N ILE A 109 0.47 8.43 15.70
CA ILE A 109 -0.49 7.87 14.75
C ILE A 109 0.26 7.36 13.52
N TYR A 110 1.23 8.13 13.02
CA TYR A 110 2.07 7.74 11.88
C TYR A 110 2.88 6.49 12.18
N HIS A 111 3.60 6.45 13.30
CA HIS A 111 4.41 5.29 13.68
C HIS A 111 3.57 4.04 13.84
N HIS A 112 2.44 4.14 14.57
CA HIS A 112 1.51 3.01 14.70
C HIS A 112 0.98 2.52 13.35
N HIS A 113 0.62 3.44 12.44
CA HIS A 113 0.18 3.09 11.09
C HIS A 113 1.26 2.35 10.30
N VAL A 114 2.51 2.83 10.34
CA VAL A 114 3.64 2.21 9.64
C VAL A 114 3.94 0.83 10.21
N ASP A 115 3.98 0.68 11.53
CA ASP A 115 4.26 -0.61 12.18
C ASP A 115 3.22 -1.67 11.80
N GLN A 116 1.93 -1.33 11.87
CA GLN A 116 0.84 -2.23 11.46
C GLN A 116 0.91 -2.61 9.98
N ARG A 117 1.28 -1.65 9.12
CA ARG A 117 1.44 -1.89 7.68
C ARG A 117 2.64 -2.79 7.40
N VAL A 118 3.77 -2.53 8.03
CA VAL A 118 5.00 -3.33 7.91
C VAL A 118 4.75 -4.78 8.35
N GLU A 119 4.12 -4.98 9.50
CA GLU A 119 3.80 -6.32 10.02
C GLU A 119 2.89 -7.08 9.04
N PHE A 120 1.84 -6.44 8.56
CA PHE A 120 0.92 -7.06 7.60
C PHE A 120 1.65 -7.47 6.29
N ILE A 121 2.44 -6.57 5.72
CA ILE A 121 3.21 -6.84 4.49
C ILE A 121 4.21 -7.98 4.74
N PHE A 122 4.91 -7.97 5.88
CA PHE A 122 5.86 -9.01 6.25
C PHE A 122 5.21 -10.40 6.27
N MET A 123 4.06 -10.52 6.95
CA MET A 123 3.33 -11.79 7.00
C MET A 123 2.87 -12.25 5.62
N LYS A 124 2.33 -11.35 4.79
CA LYS A 124 1.88 -11.71 3.44
C LYS A 124 3.04 -12.10 2.52
N MET A 125 4.18 -11.43 2.63
CA MET A 125 5.39 -11.78 1.88
C MET A 125 5.95 -13.14 2.29
N LYS A 126 6.02 -13.46 3.58
CA LYS A 126 6.44 -14.79 4.05
C LYS A 126 5.54 -15.89 3.47
N ILE A 127 4.22 -15.73 3.60
CA ILE A 127 3.25 -16.69 3.06
C ILE A 127 3.44 -16.88 1.56
N ASN A 128 3.65 -15.81 0.82
CA ASN A 128 3.85 -15.87 -0.63
C ASN A 128 5.17 -16.58 -1.01
N ILE A 129 6.28 -16.26 -0.32
CA ILE A 129 7.58 -16.89 -0.60
C ILE A 129 7.52 -18.38 -0.29
N GLU A 130 6.98 -18.76 0.87
CA GLU A 130 6.79 -20.18 1.26
C GLU A 130 5.89 -20.92 0.25
N LYS A 131 4.81 -20.26 -0.22
CA LYS A 131 3.93 -20.81 -1.25
C LYS A 131 4.69 -21.06 -2.56
N GLY A 132 5.47 -20.10 -3.03
CA GLY A 132 6.23 -20.21 -4.27
C GLY A 132 7.32 -21.29 -4.22
N ILE A 133 7.97 -21.48 -3.05
CA ILE A 133 8.91 -22.58 -2.82
C ILE A 133 8.18 -23.91 -2.91
N ARG A 134 7.05 -24.08 -2.21
CA ARG A 134 6.23 -25.31 -2.29
C ARG A 134 5.70 -25.61 -3.68
N GLN A 135 5.43 -24.58 -4.48
CA GLN A 135 4.99 -24.71 -5.88
C GLN A 135 6.16 -24.99 -6.86
N GLY A 136 7.40 -25.03 -6.39
CA GLY A 136 8.59 -25.26 -7.21
C GLY A 136 8.91 -24.15 -8.21
N ILE A 137 8.45 -22.91 -7.95
CA ILE A 137 8.65 -21.74 -8.83
C ILE A 137 9.58 -20.69 -8.23
N TYR A 138 9.87 -20.78 -6.92
CA TYR A 138 10.90 -19.99 -6.26
C TYR A 138 12.09 -20.88 -5.88
N ARG A 139 13.24 -20.26 -5.74
CA ARG A 139 14.47 -20.93 -5.32
C ARG A 139 14.32 -21.46 -3.89
N GLU A 140 14.85 -22.66 -3.65
CA GLU A 140 14.77 -23.33 -2.34
C GLU A 140 15.83 -22.83 -1.33
N ASP A 141 16.88 -22.16 -1.83
CA ASP A 141 17.99 -21.62 -1.02
C ASP A 141 17.65 -20.26 -0.38
N LEU A 142 16.41 -19.75 -0.52
CA LEU A 142 16.02 -18.46 0.02
C LEU A 142 15.82 -18.49 1.53
N SER A 143 16.41 -17.52 2.22
CA SER A 143 15.98 -17.17 3.58
C SER A 143 14.65 -16.37 3.50
N VAL A 144 13.54 -17.05 3.76
CA VAL A 144 12.18 -16.46 3.68
C VAL A 144 12.09 -15.15 4.48
N GLU A 145 12.63 -15.15 5.70
CA GLU A 145 12.60 -13.98 6.58
C GLU A 145 13.43 -12.83 6.02
N LEU A 146 14.66 -13.06 5.59
CA LEU A 146 15.53 -12.02 5.07
C LEU A 146 14.98 -11.43 3.77
N ILE A 147 14.45 -12.26 2.88
CA ILE A 147 13.85 -11.81 1.63
C ILE A 147 12.62 -10.93 1.88
N ALA A 148 11.75 -11.32 2.82
CA ALA A 148 10.60 -10.51 3.20
C ALA A 148 11.03 -9.15 3.80
N ARG A 149 12.04 -9.12 4.66
CA ARG A 149 12.58 -7.87 5.23
C ARG A 149 13.23 -6.97 4.18
N LEU A 150 14.00 -7.53 3.25
CA LEU A 150 14.61 -6.78 2.15
C LEU A 150 13.55 -6.19 1.23
N TYR A 151 12.45 -6.90 0.97
CA TYR A 151 11.32 -6.36 0.22
C TYR A 151 10.74 -5.11 0.90
N ILE A 152 10.49 -5.18 2.21
CA ILE A 152 9.93 -4.06 2.99
C ILE A 152 10.89 -2.88 3.03
N SER A 153 12.18 -3.12 3.28
CA SER A 153 13.19 -2.06 3.26
C SER A 153 13.18 -1.29 1.94
N ARG A 154 13.17 -1.99 0.81
CA ARG A 154 13.09 -1.36 -0.51
C ARG A 154 11.77 -0.61 -0.71
N LEU A 155 10.65 -1.18 -0.27
CA LEU A 155 9.35 -0.52 -0.37
C LEU A 155 9.32 0.82 0.40
N ILE A 156 9.94 0.88 1.57
CA ILE A 156 10.08 2.11 2.36
C ILE A 156 10.99 3.11 1.63
N ASP A 157 12.10 2.65 1.08
CA ASP A 157 13.07 3.51 0.39
C ASP A 157 12.54 4.13 -0.91
N LEU A 158 11.50 3.56 -1.54
CA LEU A 158 10.86 4.16 -2.72
C LEU A 158 10.29 5.57 -2.44
N HIS A 159 9.99 5.88 -1.19
CA HIS A 159 9.51 7.20 -0.76
C HIS A 159 10.64 8.18 -0.41
N ASN A 160 11.89 7.76 -0.51
CA ASN A 160 13.05 8.61 -0.22
C ASN A 160 13.37 9.52 -1.41
N SER A 161 12.95 10.77 -1.33
CA SER A 161 13.15 11.78 -2.37
C SER A 161 14.63 12.13 -2.64
N ALA A 162 15.53 11.83 -1.69
CA ALA A 162 16.96 12.02 -1.90
C ALA A 162 17.54 11.00 -2.91
N PHE A 163 17.00 9.78 -2.92
CA PHE A 163 17.38 8.76 -3.90
C PHE A 163 16.51 8.81 -5.18
N PHE A 164 15.23 9.09 -5.02
CA PHE A 164 14.24 9.06 -6.09
C PHE A 164 13.48 10.39 -6.17
N PRO A 165 14.06 11.43 -6.78
CA PRO A 165 13.38 12.71 -6.96
C PRO A 165 12.08 12.52 -7.74
N PRO A 166 10.92 12.96 -7.21
CA PRO A 166 9.61 12.73 -7.82
C PRO A 166 9.43 13.41 -9.18
N GLU A 167 10.25 14.45 -9.47
CA GLU A 167 10.28 15.13 -10.78
C GLU A 167 10.86 14.25 -11.88
N LYS A 168 11.66 13.22 -11.51
CA LYS A 168 12.31 12.30 -12.46
C LYS A 168 11.69 10.92 -12.49
N PHE A 169 11.15 10.47 -11.36
CA PHE A 169 10.67 9.11 -11.18
C PHE A 169 9.27 9.11 -10.57
N SER A 170 8.29 8.62 -11.32
CA SER A 170 6.98 8.35 -10.72
C SER A 170 7.07 7.15 -9.78
N PHE A 171 6.32 7.17 -8.70
CA PHE A 171 6.27 6.03 -7.78
C PHE A 171 5.87 4.74 -8.52
N LYS A 172 4.92 4.82 -9.45
CA LYS A 172 4.52 3.67 -10.28
C LYS A 172 5.71 3.02 -10.96
N LEU A 173 6.53 3.81 -11.63
CA LEU A 173 7.71 3.31 -12.31
C LEU A 173 8.68 2.63 -11.33
N LEU A 174 8.96 3.27 -10.20
CA LEU A 174 9.85 2.72 -9.17
C LEU A 174 9.31 1.41 -8.60
N TYR A 175 8.02 1.37 -8.31
CA TYR A 175 7.37 0.19 -7.75
C TYR A 175 7.35 -0.97 -8.76
N ASP A 176 7.01 -0.72 -10.03
CA ASP A 176 7.02 -1.72 -11.09
C ASP A 176 8.42 -2.32 -11.29
N VAL A 177 9.47 -1.46 -11.29
CA VAL A 177 10.87 -1.91 -11.38
C VAL A 177 11.28 -2.72 -10.15
N MET A 178 10.87 -2.28 -8.96
CA MET A 178 11.15 -3.02 -7.72
C MET A 178 10.53 -4.42 -7.76
N ILE A 179 9.27 -4.53 -8.16
CA ILE A 179 8.57 -5.83 -8.25
C ILE A 179 9.20 -6.74 -9.31
N ASP A 180 9.54 -6.20 -10.50
CA ASP A 180 10.21 -6.98 -11.55
C ASP A 180 11.55 -7.55 -11.05
N ASN A 181 12.38 -6.71 -10.41
CA ASN A 181 13.66 -7.13 -9.84
C ASN A 181 13.47 -8.14 -8.70
N PHE A 182 12.47 -7.94 -7.85
CA PHE A 182 12.18 -8.85 -6.75
C PHE A 182 11.80 -10.23 -7.27
N ILE A 183 10.84 -10.33 -8.19
CA ILE A 183 10.42 -11.61 -8.76
C ILE A 183 11.59 -12.32 -9.44
N ARG A 184 12.40 -11.61 -10.23
CA ARG A 184 13.58 -12.18 -10.89
C ARG A 184 14.64 -12.67 -9.90
N GLY A 185 14.76 -12.04 -8.75
CA GLY A 185 15.71 -12.42 -7.71
C GLY A 185 15.31 -13.69 -6.93
N ILE A 186 14.01 -13.96 -6.80
CA ILE A 186 13.50 -15.09 -6.02
C ILE A 186 13.03 -16.27 -6.86
N ALA A 187 12.64 -16.05 -8.12
CA ALA A 187 12.17 -17.10 -9.01
C ALA A 187 13.34 -17.99 -9.50
N ASN A 188 13.05 -19.28 -9.69
CA ASN A 188 13.88 -20.20 -10.45
C ASN A 188 13.53 -20.16 -11.93
N ASP A 189 14.14 -20.98 -12.77
CA ASP A 189 13.93 -21.00 -14.21
C ASP A 189 12.46 -21.23 -14.59
N GLU A 190 11.76 -22.12 -13.88
CA GLU A 190 10.34 -22.39 -14.13
C GLU A 190 9.47 -21.19 -13.74
N GLY A 191 9.71 -20.60 -12.58
CA GLY A 191 9.06 -19.37 -12.15
C GLY A 191 9.30 -18.21 -13.12
N LEU A 192 10.51 -18.05 -13.66
CA LEU A 192 10.82 -17.02 -14.66
C LEU A 192 10.06 -17.22 -15.97
N LYS A 193 9.88 -18.47 -16.43
CA LYS A 193 9.05 -18.77 -17.61
C LYS A 193 7.59 -18.37 -17.36
N HIS A 194 7.07 -18.74 -16.19
CA HIS A 194 5.71 -18.40 -15.77
C HIS A 194 5.52 -16.87 -15.68
N TYR A 195 6.43 -16.19 -15.02
CA TYR A 195 6.43 -14.71 -14.91
C TYR A 195 6.40 -14.02 -16.27
N LYS A 196 7.27 -14.43 -17.20
CA LYS A 196 7.34 -13.84 -18.54
C LYS A 196 6.05 -14.04 -19.33
N LYS A 197 5.38 -15.19 -19.18
CA LYS A 197 4.10 -15.50 -19.82
C LYS A 197 2.99 -14.61 -19.24
N PHE A 198 2.89 -14.53 -17.92
CA PHE A 198 1.85 -13.76 -17.24
C PHE A 198 2.00 -12.25 -17.49
N ARG A 199 3.23 -11.73 -17.45
CA ARG A 199 3.52 -10.32 -17.72
C ARG A 199 3.06 -9.85 -19.11
N LYS A 200 3.15 -10.71 -20.14
CA LYS A 200 2.67 -10.39 -21.48
C LYS A 200 1.15 -10.22 -21.55
N SER A 201 0.40 -10.99 -20.79
CA SER A 201 -1.06 -10.90 -20.74
C SER A 201 -1.56 -9.71 -19.90
N TYR A 202 -0.78 -9.22 -18.97
CA TYR A 202 -1.16 -8.16 -18.02
C TYR A 202 -0.71 -6.75 -18.38
N LYS A 203 -0.11 -6.52 -19.58
CA LYS A 203 0.34 -5.18 -20.03
C LYS A 203 0.97 -4.31 -18.92
N MET A 204 1.88 -4.86 -18.15
CA MET A 204 2.75 -4.03 -17.31
C MET A 204 3.71 -3.26 -18.22
N CYS A 205 3.77 -1.93 -18.03
CA CYS A 205 4.68 -1.06 -18.78
C CYS A 205 6.14 -1.42 -18.53
#